data_46bbd75819ea5ba91036e11742eb5860
#
_entry.id   46bbd75819ea5ba91036e11742eb5860
#
_cell.length_a   1.000
_cell.length_b   1.000
_cell.length_c   1.000
_cell.angle_alpha   90.00
_cell.angle_beta   90.00
_cell.angle_gamma   90.00
#
_symmetry.space_group_name_H-M   'P 1'
#
loop_
_entity.id
_entity.type
_entity.pdbx_description
1 polymer ?
#
loop_
_entity_poly.entity_id
_entity_poly.type
_entity_poly.pdbx_seq_one_letter_code
_entity_poly.pdbx_strand_id
1 'polypeptide(L)'
;MSFRVISTLDVDEETEIPADYTGRVRRSFNGAESYVAWFTAGLLDNPGRNHPAYRRYRADGQVKYEMFYEAGQLQDPTDRDPAVRGYFANGLMHYEEHYRDGKRSDAANGNPAVSKWRSDGTLRHQLRYRNGKRITGRHSPAS
;
A
#
# COMPACT_ATOMS: atom_id res chain seq x y z
N MET A 1 -3.07 -16.74 22.48
CA MET A 1 -3.63 -15.88 21.48
C MET A 1 -5.09 -16.12 21.28
N SER A 2 -5.86 -15.12 21.32
CA SER A 2 -7.28 -15.30 21.16
C SER A 2 -7.67 -15.17 19.70
N PHE A 3 -8.60 -15.98 19.30
CA PHE A 3 -9.22 -15.85 18.01
C PHE A 3 -10.17 -14.69 18.01
N ARG A 4 -10.13 -13.93 16.96
CA ARG A 4 -11.10 -12.91 16.73
C ARG A 4 -12.01 -13.33 15.64
N VAL A 5 -13.31 -13.18 15.85
CA VAL A 5 -14.25 -13.28 14.75
C VAL A 5 -14.08 -12.03 13.89
N ILE A 6 -13.66 -12.23 12.65
CA ILE A 6 -13.43 -11.12 11.74
C ILE A 6 -14.73 -10.80 11.05
N SER A 7 -15.20 -9.58 11.27
CA SER A 7 -16.37 -9.06 10.58
C SER A 7 -16.00 -8.78 9.12
N THR A 8 -16.84 -9.16 8.18
CA THR A 8 -16.67 -8.83 6.77
C THR A 8 -17.91 -8.09 6.29
N LEU A 9 -17.70 -6.97 5.65
CA LEU A 9 -18.74 -6.16 5.04
C LEU A 9 -18.54 -6.13 3.54
N ASP A 10 -19.51 -6.67 2.80
CA ASP A 10 -19.51 -6.59 1.34
C ASP A 10 -20.24 -5.31 0.95
N VAL A 11 -19.60 -4.49 0.17
CA VAL A 11 -20.13 -3.18 -0.19
C VAL A 11 -20.32 -3.03 -1.69
N ASP A 12 -21.27 -2.21 -2.05
CA ASP A 12 -21.47 -1.73 -3.41
C ASP A 12 -21.45 -0.20 -3.38
N GLU A 13 -21.85 0.44 -4.48
CA GLU A 13 -21.79 1.89 -4.60
C GLU A 13 -22.68 2.62 -3.60
N GLU A 14 -23.73 1.95 -3.10
CA GLU A 14 -24.70 2.57 -2.21
C GLU A 14 -24.47 2.22 -0.75
N THR A 15 -23.57 1.28 -0.47
CA THR A 15 -23.30 0.85 0.89
C THR A 15 -22.41 1.86 1.60
N GLU A 16 -22.86 2.35 2.75
CA GLU A 16 -22.05 3.20 3.60
C GLU A 16 -21.28 2.35 4.60
N ILE A 17 -19.98 2.64 4.73
CA ILE A 17 -19.15 2.01 5.75
C ILE A 17 -19.33 2.81 7.04
N PRO A 18 -19.77 2.20 8.15
CA PRO A 18 -19.89 2.94 9.41
C PRO A 18 -18.58 3.64 9.78
N ALA A 19 -18.69 4.84 10.33
CA ALA A 19 -17.53 5.69 10.63
C ALA A 19 -16.55 5.06 11.61
N ASP A 20 -17.03 4.16 12.48
CA ASP A 20 -16.19 3.50 13.48
C ASP A 20 -15.99 2.01 13.21
N TYR A 21 -16.19 1.58 11.97
CA TYR A 21 -16.14 0.18 11.61
C TYR A 21 -14.78 -0.45 11.93
N THR A 22 -14.81 -1.66 12.46
CA THR A 22 -13.64 -2.50 12.64
C THR A 22 -13.90 -3.81 11.94
N GLY A 23 -13.04 -4.18 11.00
CA GLY A 23 -13.16 -5.42 10.28
C GLY A 23 -12.72 -5.26 8.83
N ARG A 24 -13.13 -6.21 8.01
CA ARG A 24 -12.77 -6.27 6.59
C ARG A 24 -13.92 -5.76 5.73
N VAL A 25 -13.58 -4.98 4.73
CA VAL A 25 -14.52 -4.53 3.70
C VAL A 25 -14.09 -5.14 2.38
N ARG A 26 -15.04 -5.72 1.64
CA ARG A 26 -14.77 -6.23 0.30
C ARG A 26 -15.71 -5.54 -0.68
N ARG A 27 -15.18 -5.19 -1.82
CA ARG A 27 -15.99 -4.63 -2.89
C ARG A 27 -15.59 -5.20 -4.24
N SER A 28 -16.60 -5.56 -5.03
CA SER A 28 -16.41 -6.01 -6.41
C SER A 28 -17.10 -5.03 -7.35
N PHE A 29 -16.48 -4.80 -8.51
CA PHE A 29 -16.98 -3.86 -9.51
C PHE A 29 -17.44 -4.62 -10.74
N ASN A 30 -18.60 -5.27 -10.64
CA ASN A 30 -19.25 -5.95 -11.78
C ASN A 30 -18.31 -6.91 -12.53
N GLY A 31 -17.57 -7.74 -11.79
CA GLY A 31 -16.66 -8.70 -12.40
C GLY A 31 -15.36 -8.11 -12.93
N ALA A 32 -15.19 -6.80 -12.80
CA ALA A 32 -13.95 -6.13 -13.15
C ALA A 32 -12.97 -6.17 -11.96
N GLU A 33 -12.48 -5.02 -11.54
CA GLU A 33 -11.57 -4.97 -10.39
C GLU A 33 -12.34 -5.11 -9.08
N SER A 34 -11.61 -5.45 -8.01
CA SER A 34 -12.17 -5.53 -6.68
C SER A 34 -11.13 -5.05 -5.67
N TYR A 35 -11.57 -4.77 -4.44
CA TYR A 35 -10.63 -4.48 -3.38
C TYR A 35 -11.03 -5.14 -2.08
N VAL A 36 -10.05 -5.27 -1.19
CA VAL A 36 -10.24 -5.67 0.19
C VAL A 36 -9.54 -4.62 1.06
N ALA A 37 -10.24 -4.13 2.06
CA ALA A 37 -9.71 -3.14 2.98
C ALA A 37 -9.95 -3.58 4.42
N TRP A 38 -9.02 -3.26 5.31
CA TRP A 38 -9.12 -3.58 6.73
C TRP A 38 -9.16 -2.29 7.54
N PHE A 39 -10.08 -2.24 8.49
CA PHE A 39 -10.29 -1.05 9.33
C PHE A 39 -10.19 -1.41 10.80
N THR A 40 -9.72 -0.46 11.60
CA THR A 40 -9.84 -0.49 13.06
C THR A 40 -10.38 0.86 13.48
N ALA A 41 -11.54 0.86 14.14
CA ALA A 41 -12.21 2.07 14.62
C ALA A 41 -12.33 3.15 13.51
N GLY A 42 -12.68 2.72 12.29
CA GLY A 42 -12.90 3.61 11.16
C GLY A 42 -11.66 4.00 10.38
N LEU A 43 -10.47 3.59 10.82
CA LEU A 43 -9.21 3.93 10.15
C LEU A 43 -8.63 2.70 9.46
N LEU A 44 -8.07 2.89 8.27
CA LEU A 44 -7.33 1.82 7.61
C LEU A 44 -6.18 1.38 8.51
N ASP A 45 -6.06 0.09 8.70
CA ASP A 45 -5.10 -0.47 9.64
C ASP A 45 -4.76 -1.89 9.23
N ASN A 46 -3.47 -2.24 9.24
CA ASN A 46 -3.04 -3.56 8.85
C ASN A 46 -3.59 -4.61 9.81
N PRO A 47 -4.18 -5.71 9.29
CA PRO A 47 -4.65 -6.78 10.17
C PRO A 47 -3.51 -7.58 10.78
N GLY A 48 -2.31 -7.49 10.20
CA GLY A 48 -1.12 -8.17 10.69
C GLY A 48 0.11 -7.56 10.05
N ARG A 49 1.29 -7.90 10.58
CA ARG A 49 2.55 -7.27 10.17
C ARG A 49 2.81 -7.35 8.67
N ASN A 50 2.57 -8.51 8.08
CA ASN A 50 2.86 -8.73 6.66
C ASN A 50 1.61 -8.72 5.81
N HIS A 51 0.54 -8.14 6.31
CA HIS A 51 -0.74 -8.12 5.62
C HIS A 51 -1.17 -6.67 5.40
N PRO A 52 -1.30 -6.21 4.16
CA PRO A 52 -1.67 -4.81 3.91
C PRO A 52 -3.09 -4.50 4.36
N ALA A 53 -3.32 -3.23 4.72
CA ALA A 53 -4.64 -2.75 5.07
C ALA A 53 -5.55 -2.62 3.86
N TYR A 54 -4.97 -2.44 2.67
CA TYR A 54 -5.74 -2.27 1.43
C TYR A 54 -5.05 -3.03 0.30
N ARG A 55 -5.85 -3.76 -0.46
CA ARG A 55 -5.34 -4.47 -1.64
C ARG A 55 -6.35 -4.39 -2.75
N ARG A 56 -5.90 -3.90 -3.90
CA ARG A 56 -6.72 -3.82 -5.11
C ARG A 56 -6.35 -4.96 -6.04
N TYR A 57 -7.36 -5.59 -6.61
CA TYR A 57 -7.19 -6.73 -7.51
C TYR A 57 -7.68 -6.40 -8.91
N ARG A 58 -7.02 -6.96 -9.91
CA ARG A 58 -7.48 -6.90 -11.29
C ARG A 58 -8.61 -7.91 -11.48
N ALA A 59 -9.33 -7.80 -12.61
CA ALA A 59 -10.42 -8.70 -12.92
C ALA A 59 -9.99 -10.18 -12.92
N ASP A 60 -8.73 -10.46 -13.27
CA ASP A 60 -8.19 -11.83 -13.29
C ASP A 60 -7.73 -12.32 -11.90
N GLY A 61 -7.93 -11.53 -10.87
CA GLY A 61 -7.56 -11.90 -9.50
C GLY A 61 -6.14 -11.54 -9.09
N GLN A 62 -5.33 -11.02 -10.00
CA GLN A 62 -3.96 -10.60 -9.64
C GLN A 62 -3.99 -9.27 -8.91
N VAL A 63 -3.04 -9.09 -8.00
CA VAL A 63 -2.91 -7.85 -7.24
C VAL A 63 -2.49 -6.73 -8.19
N LYS A 64 -3.21 -5.61 -8.15
CA LYS A 64 -2.86 -4.41 -8.88
C LYS A 64 -1.98 -3.50 -8.05
N TYR A 65 -2.36 -3.25 -6.80
CA TYR A 65 -1.52 -2.55 -5.84
C TYR A 65 -1.98 -2.85 -4.42
N GLU A 66 -1.09 -2.59 -3.48
CA GLU A 66 -1.38 -2.79 -2.06
C GLU A 66 -0.74 -1.70 -1.22
N MET A 67 -1.36 -1.42 -0.08
CA MET A 67 -0.93 -0.35 0.80
C MET A 67 -1.00 -0.79 2.25
N PHE A 68 0.04 -0.45 2.99
CA PHE A 68 0.13 -0.72 4.43
C PHE A 68 -0.16 0.56 5.20
N TYR A 69 -1.07 0.45 6.16
CA TYR A 69 -1.47 1.57 7.01
C TYR A 69 -1.37 1.18 8.47
N GLU A 70 -0.98 2.13 9.29
CA GLU A 70 -1.12 2.03 10.75
C GLU A 70 -1.96 3.20 11.23
N ALA A 71 -3.07 2.91 11.87
CA ALA A 71 -3.99 3.91 12.41
C ALA A 71 -4.30 5.05 11.41
N GLY A 72 -4.59 4.68 10.17
CA GLY A 72 -4.99 5.62 9.13
C GLY A 72 -3.86 6.28 8.37
N GLN A 73 -2.61 6.01 8.71
CA GLN A 73 -1.46 6.59 8.02
C GLN A 73 -0.66 5.55 7.26
N LEU A 74 -0.22 5.88 6.07
CA LEU A 74 0.70 5.03 5.32
C LEU A 74 2.00 4.86 6.13
N GLN A 75 2.43 3.62 6.27
CA GLN A 75 3.58 3.27 7.09
C GLN A 75 4.27 2.04 6.54
N ASP A 76 5.59 2.11 6.35
CA ASP A 76 6.36 0.94 5.97
C ASP A 76 6.17 -0.15 7.03
N PRO A 77 5.85 -1.39 6.62
CA PRO A 77 5.64 -2.48 7.59
C PRO A 77 6.92 -2.99 8.23
N THR A 78 8.06 -2.81 7.55
CA THR A 78 9.40 -3.20 8.06
C THR A 78 10.41 -2.15 7.65
N ASP A 79 11.66 -2.30 8.05
CA ASP A 79 12.75 -1.36 7.69
C ASP A 79 13.07 -1.37 6.20
N ARG A 80 12.60 -2.33 5.42
CA ARG A 80 12.90 -2.40 3.99
C ARG A 80 11.70 -2.57 3.09
N ASP A 81 10.57 -3.06 3.62
CA ASP A 81 9.37 -3.26 2.79
C ASP A 81 8.60 -1.96 2.66
N PRO A 82 8.14 -1.61 1.46
CA PRO A 82 7.45 -0.34 1.24
C PRO A 82 6.02 -0.34 1.74
N ALA A 83 5.51 0.85 2.07
CA ALA A 83 4.11 1.02 2.44
C ALA A 83 3.18 0.86 1.25
N VAL A 84 3.65 1.19 0.04
CA VAL A 84 2.84 1.10 -1.19
C VAL A 84 3.62 0.32 -2.23
N ARG A 85 2.92 -0.61 -2.88
CA ARG A 85 3.53 -1.45 -3.91
C ARG A 85 2.51 -1.67 -5.02
N GLY A 86 2.90 -1.37 -6.26
CA GLY A 86 2.04 -1.57 -7.41
C GLY A 86 2.70 -2.48 -8.45
N TYR A 87 1.85 -3.18 -9.21
CA TYR A 87 2.31 -4.18 -10.17
C TYR A 87 1.74 -3.90 -11.54
N PHE A 88 2.49 -4.26 -12.58
CA PHE A 88 1.98 -4.30 -13.94
C PHE A 88 1.09 -5.52 -14.13
N ALA A 89 0.31 -5.52 -15.19
CA ALA A 89 -0.56 -6.66 -15.51
C ALA A 89 0.22 -7.95 -15.74
N ASN A 90 1.50 -7.86 -16.12
CA ASN A 90 2.37 -9.02 -16.29
C ASN A 90 2.95 -9.54 -14.97
N GLY A 91 2.57 -8.93 -13.83
CA GLY A 91 3.02 -9.35 -12.50
C GLY A 91 4.34 -8.74 -12.05
N LEU A 92 5.05 -8.02 -12.92
CA LEU A 92 6.29 -7.37 -12.53
C LEU A 92 6.02 -6.10 -11.73
N MET A 93 6.97 -5.75 -10.88
CA MET A 93 6.87 -4.56 -10.04
C MET A 93 6.80 -3.31 -10.90
N HIS A 94 5.82 -2.45 -10.62
CA HIS A 94 5.65 -1.16 -11.28
C HIS A 94 6.23 -0.04 -10.44
N TYR A 95 5.86 0.03 -9.15
CA TYR A 95 6.39 1.06 -8.27
C TYR A 95 6.38 0.58 -6.82
N GLU A 96 7.29 1.16 -6.04
CA GLU A 96 7.33 1.03 -4.59
C GLU A 96 7.48 2.41 -3.98
N GLU A 97 6.77 2.65 -2.88
CA GLU A 97 6.85 3.91 -2.16
C GLU A 97 6.97 3.65 -0.67
N HIS A 98 7.93 4.31 -0.04
CA HIS A 98 8.17 4.20 1.39
C HIS A 98 7.58 5.40 2.12
N TYR A 99 6.96 5.12 3.24
CA TYR A 99 6.33 6.13 4.08
C TYR A 99 6.67 5.91 5.53
N ARG A 100 6.80 7.02 6.26
CA ARG A 100 6.94 7.00 7.70
C ARG A 100 5.95 8.03 8.26
N ASP A 101 5.04 7.56 9.13
CA ASP A 101 4.02 8.42 9.76
C ASP A 101 3.23 9.23 8.73
N GLY A 102 2.85 8.58 7.63
CA GLY A 102 2.04 9.19 6.59
C GLY A 102 2.79 10.05 5.59
N LYS A 103 4.10 10.20 5.73
CA LYS A 103 4.91 11.05 4.85
C LYS A 103 5.92 10.23 4.07
N ARG A 104 6.10 10.55 2.79
CA ARG A 104 7.15 9.91 2.01
C ARG A 104 8.50 10.11 2.67
N SER A 105 9.23 9.03 2.81
CA SER A 105 10.55 9.05 3.44
C SER A 105 11.34 7.84 2.96
N ASP A 106 12.64 8.00 2.78
CA ASP A 106 13.48 6.84 2.43
C ASP A 106 13.28 5.75 3.47
N ALA A 107 13.40 4.50 3.03
CA ALA A 107 13.27 3.35 3.91
C ALA A 107 14.33 3.41 5.01
N ALA A 108 14.04 2.80 6.15
CA ALA A 108 14.98 2.77 7.26
C ALA A 108 16.32 2.12 6.86
N ASN A 109 16.29 1.18 5.91
CA ASN A 109 17.52 0.55 5.39
C ASN A 109 18.26 1.40 4.35
N GLY A 110 17.77 2.60 4.02
CA GLY A 110 18.40 3.50 3.07
C GLY A 110 17.89 3.42 1.63
N ASN A 111 16.95 2.52 1.34
CA ASN A 111 16.38 2.47 -0.02
C ASN A 111 15.60 3.75 -0.32
N PRO A 112 15.61 4.23 -1.59
CA PRO A 112 14.90 5.46 -1.96
C PRO A 112 13.40 5.37 -1.64
N ALA A 113 12.81 6.50 -1.28
CA ALA A 113 11.39 6.58 -0.93
C ALA A 113 10.49 6.17 -2.10
N VAL A 114 10.89 6.46 -3.33
CA VAL A 114 10.12 6.12 -4.52
C VAL A 114 11.01 5.43 -5.52
N SER A 115 10.58 4.27 -6.01
CA SER A 115 11.22 3.56 -7.10
C SER A 115 10.16 3.17 -8.11
N LYS A 116 10.44 3.39 -9.38
CA LYS A 116 9.52 3.03 -10.47
C LYS A 116 10.26 2.27 -11.54
N TRP A 117 9.59 1.25 -12.06
CA TRP A 117 10.14 0.37 -13.10
C TRP A 117 9.28 0.42 -14.34
N ARG A 118 9.84 -0.05 -15.45
CA ARG A 118 9.12 -0.25 -16.69
C ARG A 118 8.54 -1.66 -16.73
N SER A 119 7.62 -1.88 -17.64
CA SER A 119 6.96 -3.20 -17.75
C SER A 119 7.91 -4.33 -18.16
N ASP A 120 9.10 -4.01 -18.63
CA ASP A 120 10.13 -5.01 -18.94
C ASP A 120 11.04 -5.32 -17.74
N GLY A 121 10.77 -4.71 -16.58
CA GLY A 121 11.54 -4.93 -15.34
C GLY A 121 12.71 -3.99 -15.13
N THR A 122 13.02 -3.13 -16.11
CA THR A 122 14.15 -2.20 -15.95
C THR A 122 13.75 -0.99 -15.10
N LEU A 123 14.68 -0.51 -14.30
CA LEU A 123 14.46 0.63 -13.43
C LEU A 123 14.26 1.90 -14.25
N ARG A 124 13.17 2.63 -13.97
CA ARG A 124 12.87 3.88 -14.65
C ARG A 124 13.47 5.08 -13.95
N HIS A 125 13.17 5.24 -12.65
CA HIS A 125 13.78 6.28 -11.83
C HIS A 125 13.54 6.03 -10.36
N GLN A 126 14.29 6.74 -9.52
CA GLN A 126 14.17 6.69 -8.07
C GLN A 126 14.22 8.12 -7.52
N LEU A 127 13.47 8.36 -6.46
CA LEU A 127 13.43 9.66 -5.79
C LEU A 127 13.64 9.44 -4.29
N ARG A 128 14.36 10.34 -3.66
CA ARG A 128 14.61 10.30 -2.23
C ARG A 128 13.80 11.37 -1.52
N TYR A 129 13.32 11.02 -0.36
CA TYR A 129 12.52 11.90 0.49
C TYR A 129 12.91 11.75 1.94
N ARG A 130 12.72 12.82 2.71
CA ARG A 130 12.83 12.79 4.16
C ARG A 130 11.68 13.59 4.74
N ASN A 131 10.82 12.91 5.53
CA ASN A 131 9.66 13.54 6.17
C ASN A 131 8.79 14.32 5.19
N GLY A 132 8.53 13.75 4.03
CA GLY A 132 7.67 14.34 3.01
C GLY A 132 8.35 15.33 2.09
N LYS A 133 9.61 15.66 2.32
CA LYS A 133 10.35 16.61 1.49
C LYS A 133 11.30 15.88 0.56
N ARG A 134 11.27 16.24 -0.70
CA ARG A 134 12.18 15.66 -1.67
C ARG A 134 13.61 16.10 -1.38
N ILE A 135 14.53 15.14 -1.38
CA ILE A 135 15.96 15.41 -1.23
C ILE A 135 16.54 15.53 -2.63
N THR A 136 16.98 16.72 -2.99
CA THR A 136 17.56 16.99 -4.32
C THR A 136 19.06 17.10 -4.26
N GLY A 137 19.66 16.69 -3.19
CA GLY A 137 21.07 16.81 -2.98
C GLY A 137 21.85 16.35 -4.20
N ARG A 138 23.02 16.77 -4.31
CA ARG A 138 23.88 16.46 -5.29
C ARG A 138 24.18 15.14 -5.37
N HIS A 139 23.99 14.66 -5.63
CA HIS A 139 24.19 13.63 -5.73
C HIS A 139 24.73 12.96 -6.10
N SER A 140 24.89 12.58 -6.11
CA SER A 140 25.28 11.96 -6.26
C SER A 140 25.68 11.40 -6.98
N PRO A 141 26.18 11.07 -7.35
CA PRO A 141 26.57 10.67 -8.29
C PRO A 141 26.23 9.84 -8.94
N ALA A 142 25.98 9.71 -9.16
CA ALA A 142 25.80 9.16 -9.79
C ALA A 142 25.47 9.09 -10.31
N SER A 143 25.37 9.45 -10.10
CA SER A 143 25.20 9.54 -10.39
C SER A 143 24.95 9.28 -10.81
#